data_6220365a826e1da0050891a05a1f5d15
#
_entry.id   6220365a826e1da0050891a05a1f5d15
#
_cell.length_a   1.000
_cell.length_b   1.000
_cell.length_c   1.000
_cell.angle_alpha   90.00
_cell.angle_beta   90.00
_cell.angle_gamma   90.00
#
_symmetry.space_group_name_H-M   'P 1'
#
loop_
_entity.id
_entity.type
_entity.pdbx_description
1 polymer ?
#
loop_
_entity_poly.entity_id
_entity_poly.type
_entity_poly.pdbx_seq_one_letter_code
_entity_poly.pdbx_strand_id
1 'polypeptide(L)'
;MAVRGYVLIEAEVGKAKAVGEAVRKLSHSDAKVVAVDTVTGPFDVIVQMEADDLDKLGNCITDGIQRVEGVQRTTTCLSVRLG
;
A
#
# COMPACT_ATOMS: atom_id res chain seq x y z
N MET A 1 -15.47 -8.77 -9.16
CA MET A 1 -15.72 -7.45 -8.57
C MET A 1 -14.45 -6.98 -7.89
N ALA A 2 -14.03 -5.75 -8.16
CA ALA A 2 -12.78 -5.26 -7.63
C ALA A 2 -12.93 -4.77 -6.18
N VAL A 3 -11.88 -5.05 -5.39
CA VAL A 3 -11.77 -4.55 -4.02
C VAL A 3 -10.74 -3.42 -4.04
N ARG A 4 -11.08 -2.30 -3.43
CA ARG A 4 -10.17 -1.16 -3.29
C ARG A 4 -9.74 -1.04 -1.84
N GLY A 5 -8.45 -0.83 -1.65
CA GLY A 5 -7.89 -0.60 -0.33
C GLY A 5 -6.91 0.56 -0.32
N TYR A 6 -6.70 1.09 0.87
CA TYR A 6 -5.68 2.09 1.13
C TYR A 6 -4.72 1.51 2.15
N VAL A 7 -3.44 1.48 1.80
CA VAL A 7 -2.41 0.98 2.70
C VAL A 7 -1.66 2.19 3.25
N LEU A 8 -1.72 2.36 4.55
CA LEU A 8 -1.10 3.45 5.27
C LEU A 8 0.22 2.94 5.82
N ILE A 9 1.33 3.50 5.36
CA ILE A 9 2.66 2.99 5.65
C ILE A 9 3.39 3.91 6.61
N GLU A 10 3.93 3.34 7.69
CA GLU A 10 4.91 4.00 8.53
C GLU A 10 6.28 3.53 8.07
N ALA A 11 7.12 4.47 7.66
CA ALA A 11 8.47 4.19 7.19
C ALA A 11 9.48 4.42 8.31
N GLU A 12 10.60 3.71 8.25
CA GLU A 12 11.73 3.99 9.12
C GLU A 12 12.22 5.42 8.89
N VAL A 13 12.82 6.00 9.91
CA VAL A 13 13.31 7.39 9.86
C VAL A 13 14.20 7.59 8.64
N GLY A 14 13.87 8.61 7.84
CA GLY A 14 14.62 8.96 6.64
C GLY A 14 14.34 8.09 5.43
N LYS A 15 13.42 7.14 5.50
CA LYS A 15 13.14 6.20 4.41
C LYS A 15 11.86 6.47 3.64
N ALA A 16 11.08 7.47 4.02
CA ALA A 16 9.76 7.71 3.41
C ALA A 16 9.84 7.88 1.89
N LYS A 17 10.79 8.68 1.41
CA LYS A 17 10.94 8.91 -0.03
C LYS A 17 11.28 7.62 -0.78
N ALA A 18 12.25 6.87 -0.26
CA ALA A 18 12.67 5.61 -0.88
C ALA A 18 11.54 4.57 -0.89
N VAL A 19 10.77 4.50 0.21
CA VAL A 19 9.62 3.60 0.29
C VAL A 19 8.57 3.99 -0.75
N GLY A 20 8.24 5.28 -0.86
CA GLY A 20 7.27 5.75 -1.84
C GLY A 20 7.69 5.41 -3.27
N GLU A 21 8.95 5.62 -3.60
CA GLU A 21 9.47 5.32 -4.94
C GLU A 21 9.43 3.81 -5.23
N ALA A 22 9.80 2.99 -4.26
CA ALA A 22 9.78 1.54 -4.43
C ALA A 22 8.36 1.02 -4.62
N VAL A 23 7.40 1.54 -3.85
CA VAL A 23 6.00 1.14 -3.97
C VAL A 23 5.42 1.55 -5.33
N ARG A 24 5.79 2.72 -5.85
CA ARG A 24 5.34 3.14 -7.19
C ARG A 24 5.79 2.18 -8.28
N LYS A 25 6.94 1.56 -8.10
CA LYS A 25 7.52 0.63 -9.07
C LYS A 25 7.08 -0.82 -8.84
N LEU A 26 6.33 -1.06 -7.77
CA LEU A 26 5.92 -2.40 -7.41
C LEU A 26 5.00 -2.99 -8.47
N SER A 27 5.30 -4.20 -8.89
CA SER A 27 4.46 -4.96 -9.80
C SER A 27 4.17 -6.31 -9.15
N HIS A 28 2.88 -6.64 -9.04
CA HIS A 28 2.45 -7.89 -8.42
C HIS A 28 1.27 -8.44 -9.21
N SER A 29 1.24 -9.75 -9.41
CA SER A 29 0.21 -10.39 -10.24
C SER A 29 -1.19 -10.30 -9.63
N ASP A 30 -1.30 -10.18 -8.30
CA ASP A 30 -2.57 -10.26 -7.59
C ASP A 30 -3.26 -8.92 -7.38
N ALA A 31 -2.52 -7.80 -7.50
CA ALA A 31 -3.11 -6.49 -7.24
C ALA A 31 -2.40 -5.40 -8.02
N LYS A 32 -3.09 -4.26 -8.14
CA LYS A 32 -2.58 -3.09 -8.85
C LYS A 32 -2.41 -1.95 -7.87
N VAL A 33 -1.26 -1.30 -7.92
CA VAL A 33 -1.03 -0.03 -7.24
C VAL A 33 -1.59 1.08 -8.13
N VAL A 34 -2.61 1.78 -7.64
CA VAL A 34 -3.31 2.82 -8.39
C VAL A 34 -2.66 4.18 -8.19
N ALA A 35 -2.32 4.50 -6.95
CA ALA A 35 -1.74 5.80 -6.61
C ALA A 35 -0.87 5.66 -5.36
N VAL A 36 0.18 6.46 -5.29
CA VAL A 36 1.09 6.51 -4.14
C VAL A 36 1.34 7.97 -3.80
N ASP A 37 1.07 8.33 -2.54
CA ASP A 37 1.38 9.66 -2.03
C ASP A 37 2.31 9.56 -0.84
N THR A 38 3.38 10.37 -0.84
CA THR A 38 4.20 10.57 0.34
C THR A 38 3.59 11.74 1.11
N VAL A 39 3.35 11.54 2.38
CA VAL A 39 2.57 12.49 3.20
C VAL A 39 3.32 12.83 4.48
N THR A 40 2.85 13.86 5.17
CA THR A 40 3.28 14.18 6.53
C THR A 40 2.11 13.98 7.47
N GLY A 41 2.39 13.41 8.64
CA GLY A 41 1.36 13.13 9.63
C GLY A 41 1.66 11.83 10.34
N PRO A 42 0.62 11.12 10.81
CA PRO A 42 0.83 9.85 11.53
C PRO A 42 1.35 8.73 10.61
N PHE A 43 1.25 8.90 9.30
CA PHE A 43 1.80 7.94 8.33
C PHE A 43 2.72 8.69 7.37
N ASP A 44 3.55 7.94 6.66
CA ASP A 44 4.55 8.52 5.76
C ASP A 44 4.19 8.34 4.29
N VAL A 45 3.52 7.25 3.95
CA VAL A 45 3.12 6.93 2.58
C VAL A 45 1.71 6.35 2.59
N ILE A 46 0.87 6.80 1.66
CA ILE A 46 -0.47 6.26 1.48
C ILE A 46 -0.56 5.67 0.08
N VAL A 47 -0.98 4.41 -0.02
CA VAL A 47 -1.06 3.68 -1.26
C VAL A 47 -2.51 3.30 -1.53
N GLN A 48 -3.01 3.64 -2.71
CA GLN A 48 -4.31 3.18 -3.17
C GLN A 48 -4.10 1.96 -4.05
N MET A 49 -4.80 0.88 -3.75
CA MET A 49 -4.64 -0.39 -4.44
C MET A 49 -5.98 -0.98 -4.83
N GLU A 50 -5.97 -1.80 -5.88
CA GLU A 50 -7.13 -2.56 -6.31
C GLU A 50 -6.74 -4.01 -6.59
N ALA A 51 -7.64 -4.92 -6.28
CA ALA A 51 -7.48 -6.35 -6.55
C ALA A 51 -8.84 -6.97 -6.84
N ASP A 52 -8.84 -8.17 -7.40
CA ASP A 52 -10.10 -8.86 -7.71
C ASP A 52 -10.85 -9.28 -6.45
N ASP A 53 -10.13 -9.61 -5.40
CA ASP A 53 -10.71 -10.02 -4.13
C ASP A 53 -9.77 -9.65 -2.97
N LEU A 54 -10.26 -9.86 -1.75
CA LEU A 54 -9.54 -9.50 -0.55
C LEU A 54 -8.28 -10.33 -0.35
N ASP A 55 -8.32 -11.62 -0.70
CA ASP A 55 -7.16 -12.49 -0.55
C ASP A 55 -6.02 -12.03 -1.44
N LYS A 56 -6.33 -11.66 -2.68
CA LYS A 56 -5.32 -11.15 -3.60
C LYS A 56 -4.75 -9.81 -3.13
N LEU A 57 -5.60 -8.95 -2.60
CA LEU A 57 -5.13 -7.69 -2.03
C LEU A 57 -4.16 -7.95 -0.87
N GLY A 58 -4.53 -8.85 0.03
CA GLY A 58 -3.69 -9.23 1.15
C GLY A 58 -2.35 -9.83 0.71
N ASN A 59 -2.36 -10.67 -0.31
CA ASN A 59 -1.14 -11.26 -0.85
C ASN A 59 -0.17 -10.20 -1.36
N CYS A 60 -0.68 -9.21 -2.08
CA CYS A 60 0.17 -8.14 -2.59
C CYS A 60 0.76 -7.30 -1.45
N ILE A 61 -0.03 -7.05 -0.41
CA ILE A 61 0.46 -6.29 0.74
C ILE A 61 1.56 -7.08 1.45
N THR A 62 1.31 -8.36 1.73
CA THR A 62 2.26 -9.20 2.46
C THR A 62 3.52 -9.50 1.65
N ASP A 63 3.36 -9.89 0.40
CA ASP A 63 4.48 -10.32 -0.44
C ASP A 63 5.17 -9.17 -1.16
N GLY A 64 4.48 -8.05 -1.32
CA GLY A 64 5.02 -6.89 -2.02
C GLY A 64 5.35 -5.74 -1.07
N ILE A 65 4.34 -5.06 -0.57
CA ILE A 65 4.53 -3.82 0.19
C ILE A 65 5.34 -4.05 1.47
N GLN A 66 5.00 -5.07 2.24
CA GLN A 66 5.68 -5.31 3.52
C GLN A 66 7.13 -5.76 3.35
N ARG A 67 7.53 -6.15 2.14
CA ARG A 67 8.92 -6.52 1.86
C ARG A 67 9.76 -5.36 1.35
N VAL A 68 9.18 -4.20 1.13
CA VAL A 68 9.93 -3.02 0.71
C VAL A 68 10.83 -2.57 1.85
N GLU A 69 12.12 -2.37 1.54
CA GLU A 69 13.07 -1.90 2.53
C GLU A 69 12.66 -0.52 3.05
N GLY A 70 12.65 -0.37 4.36
CA GLY A 70 12.26 0.86 5.03
C GLY A 70 10.82 0.90 5.50
N VAL A 71 9.99 -0.07 5.13
CA VAL A 71 8.63 -0.20 5.66
C VAL A 71 8.70 -0.73 7.07
N GLN A 72 8.19 0.03 8.03
CA GLN A 72 8.18 -0.36 9.42
C GLN A 72 6.85 -1.01 9.80
N ARG A 73 5.75 -0.42 9.35
CA ARG A 73 4.41 -0.91 9.69
C ARG A 73 3.42 -0.50 8.60
N THR A 74 2.43 -1.35 8.37
CA THR A 74 1.34 -1.05 7.44
C THR A 74 0.01 -1.20 8.15
N THR A 75 -0.93 -0.32 7.79
CA THR A 75 -2.32 -0.38 8.21
C THR A 75 -3.18 -0.33 6.95
N THR A 76 -4.07 -1.29 6.79
CA THR A 76 -4.90 -1.37 5.59
C THR A 76 -6.33 -0.97 5.91
N CYS A 77 -6.87 -0.06 5.10
CA CYS A 77 -8.27 0.34 5.16
C CYS A 77 -8.94 -0.09 3.87
N LEU A 78 -10.06 -0.81 3.99
CA LEU A 78 -10.82 -1.22 2.81
C LEU A 78 -11.86 -0.16 2.49
N SER A 79 -12.01 0.14 1.21
CA SER A 79 -13.07 1.02 0.76
C SER A 79 -14.40 0.28 0.83
N VAL A 80 -15.40 0.90 1.43
CA VAL A 80 -16.75 0.36 1.47
C VAL A 80 -17.71 1.35 0.82
N ARG A 81 -18.74 0.82 0.19
CA ARG A 81 -19.77 1.65 -0.40
C ARG A 81 -20.93 1.75 0.58
N LEU A 82 -21.21 2.96 1.01
CA LEU A 82 -22.33 3.24 1.92
C LEU A 82 -23.41 4.03 1.17
N GLY A 83 -24.63 3.67 1.40
CA GLY A 83 -25.79 4.33 0.81
C GLY A 83 -26.25 3.70 -0.46
#